data_898765d1c5c7c436c805a64f0ed9cf3c
#
_entry.id   898765d1c5c7c436c805a64f0ed9cf3c
#
_cell.length_a   1.000
_cell.length_b   1.000
_cell.length_c   1.000
_cell.angle_alpha   90.00
_cell.angle_beta   90.00
_cell.angle_gamma   90.00
#
_symmetry.space_group_name_H-M   'P 1'
#
loop_
_entity.id
_entity.type
_entity.pdbx_description
1 polymer ?
#
loop_
_entity_poly.entity_id
_entity_poly.type
_entity_poly.pdbx_seq_one_letter_code
_entity_poly.pdbx_strand_id
1 'polypeptide(L)'
;MLRTLCKSKITNAFITDRIQHYSGSIGIDKMILEAADLLPGEQVHVLNMNNGERFTTYVIEEKEKSGKVVLYGPAVRKGEAGDELVILSYCLLETKECHNQKQRLVSLVKNNQCKNK
;
A
#
# COMPACT_ATOMS: atom_id res chain seq x y z
N MET A 1 -21.94 -16.69 4.61
CA MET A 1 -21.64 -15.82 3.46
C MET A 1 -20.33 -15.08 3.72
N LEU A 2 -19.39 -15.15 2.78
CA LEU A 2 -18.14 -14.42 2.86
C LEU A 2 -18.31 -13.01 2.30
N ARG A 3 -17.74 -12.05 2.98
CA ARG A 3 -17.71 -10.65 2.56
C ARG A 3 -16.28 -10.16 2.47
N THR A 4 -15.99 -9.32 1.49
CA THR A 4 -14.69 -8.68 1.34
C THR A 4 -14.73 -7.33 2.05
N LEU A 5 -13.89 -7.17 3.07
CA LEU A 5 -13.79 -5.93 3.83
C LEU A 5 -12.41 -5.32 3.63
N CYS A 6 -12.35 -3.99 3.70
CA CYS A 6 -11.07 -3.30 3.69
C CYS A 6 -10.35 -3.58 5.02
N LYS A 7 -9.21 -4.24 4.94
CA LYS A 7 -8.42 -4.61 6.11
C LYS A 7 -7.54 -3.44 6.57
N SER A 8 -6.90 -2.76 5.61
CA SER A 8 -6.02 -1.64 5.93
C SER A 8 -6.04 -0.58 4.84
N LYS A 9 -5.71 0.64 5.24
CA LYS A 9 -5.63 1.78 4.34
C LYS A 9 -4.42 2.62 4.73
N ILE A 10 -3.50 2.77 3.79
CA ILE A 10 -2.32 3.62 3.95
C ILE A 10 -2.59 4.91 3.19
N THR A 11 -2.46 6.05 3.87
CA THR A 11 -2.65 7.36 3.26
C THR A 11 -1.39 8.21 3.38
N ASN A 12 -1.29 9.24 2.56
CA ASN A 12 -0.16 10.16 2.54
C ASN A 12 1.16 9.46 2.20
N ALA A 13 1.09 8.45 1.33
CA ALA A 13 2.27 7.76 0.82
C ALA A 13 2.67 8.42 -0.50
N PHE A 14 3.93 8.76 -0.65
CA PHE A 14 4.43 9.42 -1.86
C PHE A 14 5.42 8.52 -2.59
N ILE A 15 5.24 8.39 -3.91
CA ILE A 15 6.15 7.59 -4.74
C ILE A 15 7.55 8.20 -4.64
N THR A 16 8.53 7.39 -4.26
CA THR A 16 9.93 7.83 -4.15
C THR A 16 10.74 7.48 -5.39
N ASP A 17 10.48 6.34 -6.00
CA ASP A 17 11.27 5.83 -7.11
C ASP A 17 10.40 5.02 -8.07
N ARG A 18 10.87 4.86 -9.31
CA ARG A 18 10.24 4.06 -10.35
C ARG A 18 11.31 3.25 -11.06
N ILE A 19 11.11 1.94 -11.14
CA ILE A 19 12.08 1.03 -11.77
C ILE A 19 11.34 0.19 -12.81
N GLN A 20 11.52 0.53 -14.08
CA GLN A 20 10.75 -0.06 -15.18
C GLN A 20 11.09 -1.52 -15.46
N HIS A 21 12.36 -1.89 -15.42
CA HIS A 21 12.79 -3.24 -15.76
C HIS A 21 12.67 -4.20 -14.57
N TYR A 22 11.44 -4.59 -14.31
CA TYR A 22 11.08 -5.49 -13.21
C TYR A 22 9.74 -6.14 -13.52
N SER A 23 9.41 -7.22 -12.82
CA SER A 23 8.20 -8.00 -13.13
C SER A 23 6.88 -7.34 -12.75
N GLY A 24 6.91 -6.29 -11.96
CA GLY A 24 5.70 -5.56 -11.57
C GLY A 24 5.32 -5.80 -10.13
N SER A 25 5.34 -4.72 -9.34
CA SER A 25 4.98 -4.76 -7.93
C SER A 25 5.07 -3.34 -7.36
N ILE A 26 4.72 -3.20 -6.09
CA ILE A 26 4.98 -1.97 -5.34
C ILE A 26 5.86 -2.30 -4.14
N GLY A 27 7.02 -1.64 -4.07
CA GLY A 27 7.93 -1.77 -2.94
C GLY A 27 7.54 -0.79 -1.86
N ILE A 28 7.42 -1.27 -0.62
CA ILE A 28 7.00 -0.45 0.50
C ILE A 28 7.90 -0.73 1.70
N ASP A 29 8.32 0.34 2.38
CA ASP A 29 9.09 0.29 3.62
C ASP A 29 8.49 -0.75 4.58
N LYS A 30 9.34 -1.60 5.13
CA LYS A 30 8.94 -2.67 6.06
C LYS A 30 8.11 -2.14 7.23
N MET A 31 8.45 -0.97 7.77
CA MET A 31 7.70 -0.39 8.89
C MET A 31 6.25 -0.09 8.51
N ILE A 32 6.04 0.35 7.28
CA ILE A 32 4.69 0.63 6.77
C ILE A 32 3.92 -0.68 6.61
N LEU A 33 4.57 -1.70 6.06
CA LEU A 33 3.94 -3.01 5.88
C LEU A 33 3.49 -3.58 7.22
N GLU A 34 4.34 -3.51 8.23
CA GLU A 34 3.99 -4.00 9.57
C GLU A 34 2.84 -3.21 10.18
N ALA A 35 2.86 -1.88 10.06
CA ALA A 35 1.79 -1.04 10.59
C ALA A 35 0.44 -1.34 9.94
N ALA A 36 0.45 -1.67 8.65
CA ALA A 36 -0.76 -1.95 7.88
C ALA A 36 -1.15 -3.44 7.89
N ASP A 37 -0.40 -4.27 8.58
CA ASP A 37 -0.60 -5.72 8.60
C ASP A 37 -0.57 -6.31 7.19
N LEU A 38 0.46 -5.94 6.44
CA LEU A 38 0.69 -6.44 5.08
C LEU A 38 1.91 -7.35 5.06
N LEU A 39 1.76 -8.49 4.41
CA LEU A 39 2.85 -9.42 4.19
C LEU A 39 3.43 -9.23 2.79
N PRO A 40 4.74 -9.44 2.60
CA PRO A 40 5.30 -9.47 1.25
C PRO A 40 4.55 -10.46 0.37
N GLY A 41 4.20 -10.04 -0.85
CA GLY A 41 3.41 -10.86 -1.77
C GLY A 41 1.91 -10.64 -1.67
N GLU A 42 1.45 -9.92 -0.67
CA GLU A 42 0.02 -9.68 -0.50
C GLU A 42 -0.52 -8.69 -1.52
N GLN A 43 -1.71 -8.97 -2.05
CA GLN A 43 -2.36 -8.12 -3.04
C GLN A 43 -2.83 -6.82 -2.42
N VAL A 44 -2.63 -5.72 -3.16
CA VAL A 44 -3.12 -4.40 -2.76
C VAL A 44 -3.75 -3.68 -3.95
N HIS A 45 -4.66 -2.76 -3.65
CA HIS A 45 -5.17 -1.78 -4.60
C HIS A 45 -4.45 -0.47 -4.34
N VAL A 46 -3.92 0.14 -5.40
CA VAL A 46 -3.18 1.39 -5.32
C VAL A 46 -3.97 2.46 -6.05
N LEU A 47 -4.24 3.54 -5.36
CA LEU A 47 -4.96 4.69 -5.91
C LEU A 47 -4.00 5.87 -5.97
N ASN A 48 -3.87 6.49 -7.16
CA ASN A 48 -3.03 7.66 -7.32
C ASN A 48 -3.90 8.92 -7.20
N MET A 49 -3.64 9.72 -6.19
CA MET A 49 -4.41 10.94 -5.90
C MET A 49 -4.20 12.02 -6.95
N ASN A 50 -3.08 11.99 -7.66
CA ASN A 50 -2.72 13.03 -8.63
C ASN A 50 -3.32 12.83 -10.01
N ASN A 51 -3.44 11.57 -10.46
CA ASN A 51 -3.94 11.28 -11.81
C ASN A 51 -5.22 10.45 -11.84
N GLY A 52 -5.71 10.01 -10.68
CA GLY A 52 -6.93 9.21 -10.58
C GLY A 52 -6.78 7.76 -10.99
N GLU A 53 -5.58 7.31 -11.32
CA GLU A 53 -5.35 5.91 -11.67
C GLU A 53 -5.58 4.99 -10.48
N ARG A 54 -6.15 3.83 -10.77
CA ARG A 54 -6.36 2.78 -9.77
C ARG A 54 -5.91 1.47 -10.37
N PHE A 55 -5.02 0.78 -9.69
CA PHE A 55 -4.50 -0.49 -10.19
C PHE A 55 -4.26 -1.48 -9.05
N THR A 56 -4.19 -2.75 -9.41
CA THR A 56 -3.96 -3.86 -8.48
C THR A 56 -2.58 -4.42 -8.72
N THR A 57 -1.86 -4.65 -7.63
CA THR A 57 -0.54 -5.26 -7.68
C THR A 57 -0.29 -6.00 -6.36
N TYR A 58 0.93 -6.40 -6.09
CA TYR A 58 1.30 -6.99 -4.80
C TYR A 58 2.50 -6.25 -4.22
N VAL A 59 2.67 -6.35 -2.90
CA VAL A 59 3.73 -5.61 -2.20
C VAL A 59 5.01 -6.43 -2.10
N ILE A 60 6.14 -5.74 -2.20
CA ILE A 60 7.44 -6.28 -1.83
C ILE A 60 8.03 -5.38 -0.74
N GLU A 61 8.94 -5.97 0.05
CA GLU A 61 9.50 -5.27 1.20
C GLU A 61 10.69 -4.40 0.78
N GLU A 62 10.65 -3.13 1.20
CA GLU A 62 11.79 -2.24 1.10
C GLU A 62 12.42 -2.08 2.48
N LYS A 63 13.64 -1.55 2.51
CA LYS A 63 14.41 -1.42 3.74
C LYS A 63 13.64 -0.66 4.82
N GLU A 64 13.72 -1.16 6.03
CA GLU A 64 13.09 -0.56 7.21
C GLU A 64 13.54 0.89 7.41
N LYS A 65 12.58 1.78 7.63
CA LYS A 65 12.78 3.21 7.85
C LYS A 65 13.35 3.96 6.64
N SER A 66 13.40 3.31 5.47
CA SER A 66 13.88 3.96 4.25
C SER A 66 12.91 4.99 3.70
N GLY A 67 11.63 4.89 4.06
CA GLY A 67 10.58 5.72 3.49
C GLY A 67 10.31 5.39 2.03
N LYS A 68 10.78 4.26 1.54
CA LYS A 68 10.64 3.91 0.13
C LYS A 68 9.25 3.45 -0.21
N VAL A 69 8.72 4.01 -1.30
CA VAL A 69 7.49 3.58 -1.96
C VAL A 69 7.84 3.59 -3.45
N VAL A 70 8.05 2.40 -4.01
CA VAL A 70 8.65 2.24 -5.33
C VAL A 70 7.69 1.51 -6.28
N LEU A 71 7.46 2.07 -7.46
CA LEU A 71 6.70 1.38 -8.50
C LEU A 71 7.66 0.60 -9.39
N TYR A 72 7.39 -0.70 -9.56
CA TYR A 72 8.22 -1.59 -10.36
C TYR A 72 7.48 -2.09 -11.60
N GLY A 73 8.20 -2.23 -12.71
CA GLY A 73 7.69 -2.82 -13.93
C GLY A 73 6.58 -1.98 -14.57
N PRO A 74 5.51 -2.61 -15.07
CA PRO A 74 4.41 -1.90 -15.73
C PRO A 74 3.73 -0.86 -14.84
N ALA A 75 3.79 -1.00 -13.52
CA ALA A 75 3.21 -0.05 -12.59
C ALA A 75 3.81 1.35 -12.72
N VAL A 76 5.02 1.48 -13.29
CA VAL A 76 5.66 2.80 -13.47
C VAL A 76 4.83 3.74 -14.33
N ARG A 77 3.94 3.19 -15.18
CA ARG A 77 3.06 3.99 -16.03
C ARG A 77 1.88 4.58 -15.25
N LYS A 78 1.67 4.15 -14.03
CA LYS A 78 0.53 4.56 -13.20
C LYS A 78 0.85 5.73 -12.28
N GLY A 79 2.10 6.15 -12.22
CA GLY A 79 2.47 7.29 -11.40
C GLY A 79 3.89 7.74 -11.59
N GLU A 80 4.16 8.94 -11.11
CA GLU A 80 5.48 9.56 -11.16
C GLU A 80 5.99 9.80 -9.74
N ALA A 81 7.31 9.93 -9.60
CA ALA A 81 7.90 10.25 -8.30
C ALA A 81 7.26 11.54 -7.76
N GLY A 82 6.89 11.52 -6.50
CA GLY A 82 6.20 12.62 -5.85
C GLY A 82 4.69 12.53 -5.86
N ASP A 83 4.10 11.62 -6.66
CA ASP A 83 2.65 11.43 -6.64
C ASP A 83 2.22 10.83 -5.30
N GLU A 84 1.07 11.29 -4.82
CA GLU A 84 0.49 10.80 -3.57
C GLU A 84 -0.40 9.59 -3.83
N LEU A 85 -0.21 8.55 -3.04
CA LEU A 85 -0.94 7.29 -3.15
C LEU A 85 -1.78 7.01 -1.91
N VAL A 86 -2.87 6.28 -2.15
CA VAL A 86 -3.63 5.56 -1.12
C VAL A 86 -3.49 4.08 -1.45
N ILE A 87 -3.14 3.27 -0.47
CA ILE A 87 -2.92 1.83 -0.67
C ILE A 87 -3.88 1.07 0.22
N LEU A 88 -4.70 0.20 -0.40
CA LEU A 88 -5.75 -0.55 0.28
C LEU A 88 -5.46 -2.03 0.27
N SER A 89 -5.76 -2.71 1.36
CA SER A 89 -5.78 -4.16 1.40
C SER A 89 -7.13 -4.65 1.89
N TYR A 90 -7.44 -5.91 1.60
CA TYR A 90 -8.76 -6.48 1.87
C TYR A 90 -8.61 -7.84 2.54
N CYS A 91 -9.67 -8.28 3.21
CA CYS A 91 -9.76 -9.60 3.80
C CYS A 91 -11.14 -10.19 3.53
N LEU A 92 -11.22 -11.52 3.54
CA LEU A 92 -12.47 -12.26 3.36
C LEU A 92 -12.89 -12.81 4.72
N LEU A 93 -14.10 -12.46 5.14
CA LEU A 93 -14.63 -12.87 6.44
C LEU A 93 -16.07 -13.35 6.32
N GLU A 94 -16.43 -14.30 7.18
CA GLU A 94 -17.85 -14.65 7.36
C GLU A 94 -18.58 -13.45 7.93
N THR A 95 -19.85 -13.29 7.57
CA THR A 95 -20.65 -12.12 7.98
C THR A 95 -20.56 -11.87 9.49
N LYS A 96 -20.62 -12.92 10.30
CA LYS A 96 -20.58 -12.76 11.77
C LYS A 96 -19.24 -12.18 12.27
N GLU A 97 -18.17 -12.43 11.55
CA GLU A 97 -16.84 -11.91 11.92
C GLU A 97 -16.66 -10.45 11.49
N CYS A 98 -17.43 -10.02 10.47
CA CYS A 98 -17.31 -8.66 9.96
C CYS A 98 -17.61 -7.59 11.00
N HIS A 99 -18.52 -7.89 11.93
CA HIS A 99 -18.91 -6.92 12.97
C HIS A 99 -17.77 -6.58 13.92
N ASN A 100 -16.77 -7.46 14.03
CA ASN A 100 -15.64 -7.28 14.93
C ASN A 100 -14.37 -6.86 14.21
N GLN A 101 -14.41 -6.77 12.86
CA GLN A 101 -13.25 -6.38 12.08
C GLN A 101 -13.00 -4.89 12.20
N LYS A 102 -11.78 -4.52 12.58
CA LYS A 102 -11.35 -3.12 12.65
C LYS A 102 -10.36 -2.84 11.53
N GLN A 103 -10.65 -1.83 10.72
CA GLN A 103 -9.76 -1.38 9.66
C GLN A 103 -8.52 -0.72 10.29
N ARG A 104 -7.34 -1.08 9.78
CA ARG A 104 -6.10 -0.41 10.17
C ARG A 104 -5.89 0.81 9.29
N LEU A 105 -5.86 1.98 9.91
CA LEU A 105 -5.61 3.23 9.21
C LEU A 105 -4.18 3.67 9.50
N VAL A 106 -3.36 3.76 8.47
CA VAL A 106 -1.94 4.14 8.58
C VAL A 106 -1.75 5.43 7.78
N SER A 107 -1.67 6.56 8.47
CA SER A 107 -1.42 7.85 7.84
C SER A 107 0.06 8.20 8.01
N LEU A 108 0.78 8.34 6.90
CA LEU A 108 2.21 8.60 6.94
C LEU A 108 2.49 10.08 7.17
N VAL A 109 3.65 10.37 7.73
CA VAL A 109 4.15 11.72 7.91
C VAL A 109 5.31 11.94 6.94
N LYS A 110 5.97 13.08 7.03
CA LYS A 110 7.05 13.48 6.12
C LYS A 110 8.02 12.33 5.84
N ASN A 111 8.42 12.20 4.56
CA ASN A 111 9.34 11.15 4.07
C ASN A 111 8.79 9.74 4.25
N ASN A 112 7.46 9.58 4.11
CA ASN A 112 6.77 8.29 4.23
C ASN A 112 7.10 7.56 5.53
N GLN A 113 7.22 8.28 6.62
CA GLN A 113 7.47 7.67 7.93
C GLN A 113 6.16 7.44 8.66
N CYS A 114 6.10 6.36 9.43
CA CYS A 114 4.95 6.10 10.30
C CYS A 114 4.95 7.11 11.45
N LYS A 115 3.75 7.50 11.91
CA LYS A 115 3.64 8.34 13.08
C LYS A 115 4.20 7.58 14.29
N ASN A 116 4.95 8.30 15.11
CA ASN A 116 5.33 7.77 16.42
C ASN A 116 4.10 7.74 17.31
N LYS A 117 3.98 6.67 18.04
CA LYS A 117 2.91 6.52 19.03
C LYS A 117 3.27 7.23 20.31
#